data_b15c08172cf521e0802a6ff3db102107
#
_entry.id   b15c08172cf521e0802a6ff3db102107
#
_cell.length_a   1.000
_cell.length_b   1.000
_cell.length_c   1.000
_cell.angle_alpha   90.00
_cell.angle_beta   90.00
_cell.angle_gamma   90.00
#
_symmetry.space_group_name_H-M   'P 1'
#
loop_
_entity.id
_entity.type
_entity.pdbx_description
1 polymer ?
#
loop_
_entity_poly.entity_id
_entity_poly.type
_entity_poly.pdbx_seq_one_letter_code
_entity_poly.pdbx_strand_id
1 'polypeptide(L)'
;MKILIATNNPGKMVELQALLGERNFELLTPTQMGIELDVLENGKTYAENAMLKGSAYAVAAGLVTLADDSGLEVDALGGQPGLHSARYVTRPEATDADRRQLLLERLEGQPKPWRARFRCWVAVVAPDGRTQLAEGVCEGEIIPEERGQNGFGYDPIFLIPELGKSMAELSMEQKNRLSHRARAVQAALPLLEKYLTDFS
;
A
#
# COMPACT_ATOMS: atom_id res chain seq x y z
N MET A 1 -3.11 21.40 -9.59
CA MET A 1 -1.97 21.30 -8.65
C MET A 1 -1.22 20.00 -8.90
N LYS A 2 0.12 20.03 -8.90
CA LYS A 2 0.97 18.86 -9.19
C LYS A 2 1.32 18.10 -7.92
N ILE A 3 1.22 16.79 -7.96
CA ILE A 3 1.56 15.89 -6.85
C ILE A 3 2.40 14.74 -7.40
N LEU A 4 3.49 14.44 -6.72
CA LEU A 4 4.26 13.24 -7.02
C LEU A 4 3.72 12.04 -6.26
N ILE A 5 3.48 10.93 -6.94
CA ILE A 5 3.16 9.63 -6.34
C ILE A 5 4.45 8.81 -6.26
N ALA A 6 5.02 8.71 -5.07
CA ALA A 6 6.32 8.06 -4.83
C ALA A 6 6.18 6.53 -4.71
N THR A 7 5.91 5.87 -5.81
CA THR A 7 5.91 4.40 -5.87
C THR A 7 6.39 3.90 -7.23
N ASN A 8 7.17 2.82 -7.21
CA ASN A 8 7.59 2.07 -8.39
C ASN A 8 6.78 0.76 -8.53
N ASN A 9 5.84 0.49 -7.62
CA ASN A 9 4.98 -0.69 -7.70
C ASN A 9 3.79 -0.41 -8.62
N PRO A 10 3.65 -1.15 -9.75
CA PRO A 10 2.57 -0.90 -10.71
C PRO A 10 1.17 -1.09 -10.11
N GLY A 11 0.99 -2.08 -9.24
CA GLY A 11 -0.30 -2.35 -8.58
C GLY A 11 -0.71 -1.19 -7.67
N LYS A 12 0.22 -0.68 -6.86
CA LYS A 12 -0.01 0.50 -6.02
C LYS A 12 -0.33 1.74 -6.86
N MET A 13 0.39 1.94 -7.96
CA MET A 13 0.17 3.07 -8.86
C MET A 13 -1.26 3.08 -9.41
N VAL A 14 -1.73 1.95 -9.93
CA VAL A 14 -3.10 1.83 -10.46
C VAL A 14 -4.15 2.18 -9.40
N GLU A 15 -3.99 1.67 -8.17
CA GLU A 15 -4.91 1.97 -7.07
C GLU A 15 -4.86 3.45 -6.67
N LEU A 16 -3.67 4.03 -6.53
CA LEU A 16 -3.52 5.44 -6.15
C LEU A 16 -4.05 6.39 -7.23
N GLN A 17 -3.85 6.07 -8.51
CA GLN A 17 -4.44 6.81 -9.62
C GLN A 17 -5.98 6.74 -9.61
N ALA A 18 -6.55 5.58 -9.34
CA ALA A 18 -8.01 5.42 -9.24
C ALA A 18 -8.60 6.17 -8.03
N LEU A 19 -7.87 6.26 -6.91
CA LEU A 19 -8.31 6.96 -5.69
C LEU A 19 -8.19 8.49 -5.77
N LEU A 20 -7.23 8.99 -6.54
CA LEU A 20 -6.90 10.42 -6.62
C LEU A 20 -7.30 11.06 -7.94
N GLY A 21 -7.52 10.27 -9.01
CA GLY A 21 -7.71 10.76 -10.37
C GLY A 21 -9.00 11.52 -10.63
N GLU A 22 -10.03 11.36 -9.78
CA GLU A 22 -11.29 12.13 -9.87
C GLU A 22 -11.17 13.56 -9.31
N ARG A 23 -9.99 13.94 -8.81
CA ARG A 23 -9.75 15.24 -8.19
C ARG A 23 -8.94 16.14 -9.13
N ASN A 24 -8.95 17.44 -8.88
CA ASN A 24 -8.20 18.43 -9.68
C ASN A 24 -6.67 18.39 -9.39
N PHE A 25 -6.10 17.17 -9.31
CA PHE A 25 -4.66 16.95 -9.14
C PHE A 25 -4.06 16.43 -10.45
N GLU A 26 -2.94 17.02 -10.85
CA GLU A 26 -2.06 16.43 -11.85
C GLU A 26 -1.12 15.46 -11.14
N LEU A 27 -1.35 14.16 -11.32
CA LEU A 27 -0.55 13.11 -10.68
C LEU A 27 0.67 12.81 -11.54
N LEU A 28 1.84 12.98 -10.97
CA LEU A 28 3.13 12.71 -11.60
C LEU A 28 3.76 11.45 -10.99
N THR A 29 4.51 10.73 -11.80
CA THR A 29 5.29 9.58 -11.36
C THR A 29 6.78 9.91 -11.36
N PRO A 30 7.62 9.18 -10.59
CA PRO A 30 9.08 9.35 -10.63
C PRO A 30 9.62 9.25 -12.07
N THR A 31 9.16 8.29 -12.85
CA THR A 31 9.58 8.10 -14.25
C THR A 31 9.25 9.32 -15.13
N GLN A 32 8.06 9.91 -14.99
CA GLN A 32 7.68 11.13 -15.73
C GLN A 32 8.53 12.34 -15.35
N MET A 33 9.04 12.36 -14.11
CA MET A 33 9.92 13.41 -13.61
C MET A 33 11.41 13.14 -13.91
N GLY A 34 11.76 12.01 -14.49
CA GLY A 34 13.15 11.59 -14.69
C GLY A 34 13.89 11.31 -13.37
N ILE A 35 13.15 10.96 -12.31
CA ILE A 35 13.71 10.70 -10.98
C ILE A 35 13.93 9.19 -10.82
N GLU A 36 15.19 8.80 -10.69
CA GLU A 36 15.63 7.44 -10.39
C GLU A 36 16.24 7.42 -8.99
N LEU A 37 15.47 6.96 -8.01
CA LEU A 37 15.90 6.82 -6.62
C LEU A 37 15.66 5.39 -6.14
N ASP A 38 16.68 4.81 -5.55
CA ASP A 38 16.56 3.59 -4.74
C ASP A 38 16.57 3.99 -3.27
N VAL A 39 15.37 4.13 -2.70
CA VAL A 39 15.20 4.54 -1.32
C VAL A 39 15.24 3.31 -0.43
N LEU A 40 16.24 3.24 0.45
CA LEU A 40 16.37 2.16 1.42
C LEU A 40 15.26 2.27 2.49
N GLU A 41 14.24 1.42 2.36
CA GLU A 41 13.15 1.28 3.33
C GLU A 41 13.59 0.41 4.52
N ASN A 42 14.41 0.98 5.42
CA ASN A 42 14.96 0.31 6.59
C ASN A 42 14.32 0.75 7.92
N GLY A 43 13.19 1.41 7.85
CA GLY A 43 12.36 1.78 8.99
C GLY A 43 11.80 0.55 9.71
N LYS A 44 11.48 0.72 10.98
CA LYS A 44 10.90 -0.32 11.85
C LYS A 44 9.38 -0.40 11.76
N THR A 45 8.76 0.57 11.10
CA THR A 45 7.31 0.67 10.91
C THR A 45 6.98 1.07 9.47
N TYR A 46 5.75 0.78 9.03
CA TYR A 46 5.25 1.27 7.73
C TYR A 46 5.27 2.79 7.66
N ALA A 47 4.94 3.48 8.76
CA ALA A 47 4.98 4.94 8.84
C ALA A 47 6.39 5.48 8.56
N GLU A 48 7.41 4.89 9.20
CA GLU A 48 8.81 5.27 8.96
C GLU A 48 9.23 5.05 7.51
N ASN A 49 8.88 3.90 6.91
CA ASN A 49 9.21 3.62 5.52
C ASN A 49 8.48 4.57 4.55
N ALA A 50 7.20 4.87 4.80
CA ALA A 50 6.45 5.84 4.01
C ALA A 50 7.08 7.24 4.09
N MET A 51 7.52 7.67 5.30
CA MET A 51 8.21 8.94 5.51
C MET A 51 9.57 8.98 4.80
N LEU A 52 10.40 7.95 4.96
CA LEU A 52 11.71 7.87 4.31
C LEU A 52 11.58 8.02 2.79
N LYS A 53 10.67 7.26 2.21
CA LYS A 53 10.38 7.30 0.79
C LYS A 53 9.83 8.66 0.37
N GLY A 54 8.80 9.15 1.03
CA GLY A 54 8.16 10.42 0.72
C GLY A 54 9.14 11.59 0.79
N SER A 55 10.00 11.64 1.82
CA SER A 55 10.98 12.72 2.00
C SER A 55 12.02 12.73 0.89
N ALA A 56 12.58 11.57 0.53
CA ALA A 56 13.56 11.48 -0.54
C ALA A 56 12.99 11.97 -1.88
N TYR A 57 11.77 11.54 -2.21
CA TYR A 57 11.12 11.95 -3.46
C TYR A 57 10.63 13.40 -3.44
N ALA A 58 10.15 13.93 -2.30
CA ALA A 58 9.72 15.33 -2.20
C ALA A 58 10.87 16.29 -2.43
N VAL A 59 12.05 16.00 -1.87
CA VAL A 59 13.27 16.79 -2.09
C VAL A 59 13.70 16.71 -3.55
N ALA A 60 13.72 15.53 -4.14
CA ALA A 60 14.17 15.35 -5.52
C ALA A 60 13.24 16.01 -6.56
N ALA A 61 11.93 15.98 -6.30
CA ALA A 61 10.93 16.52 -7.23
C ALA A 61 10.65 18.01 -7.00
N GLY A 62 10.91 18.54 -5.81
CA GLY A 62 10.45 19.88 -5.41
C GLY A 62 8.92 20.00 -5.35
N LEU A 63 8.20 18.89 -5.15
CA LEU A 63 6.74 18.81 -5.16
C LEU A 63 6.21 18.19 -3.87
N VAL A 64 4.95 18.54 -3.54
CA VAL A 64 4.21 17.77 -2.54
C VAL A 64 4.12 16.32 -3.02
N THR A 65 4.54 15.41 -2.17
CA THR A 65 4.69 13.98 -2.49
C THR A 65 3.83 13.13 -1.60
N LEU A 66 3.15 12.16 -2.21
CA LEU A 66 2.42 11.10 -1.52
C LEU A 66 3.19 9.80 -1.67
N ALA A 67 3.57 9.20 -0.56
CA ALA A 67 4.22 7.90 -0.49
C ALA A 67 3.43 6.96 0.41
N ASP A 68 3.36 5.67 0.06
CA ASP A 68 2.75 4.67 0.92
C ASP A 68 3.72 3.53 1.25
N ASP A 69 3.61 2.98 2.46
CA ASP A 69 4.10 1.65 2.77
C ASP A 69 2.99 0.80 3.38
N SER A 70 2.99 -0.49 3.05
CA SER A 70 1.87 -1.37 3.38
C SER A 70 2.28 -2.83 3.44
N GLY A 71 1.54 -3.61 4.21
CA GLY A 71 1.76 -5.04 4.30
C GLY A 71 0.55 -5.81 4.81
N LEU A 72 0.67 -7.12 4.75
CA LEU A 72 -0.24 -8.10 5.30
C LEU A 72 0.28 -8.54 6.67
N GLU A 73 -0.57 -8.50 7.67
CA GLU A 73 -0.31 -9.03 9.01
C GLU A 73 -1.25 -10.20 9.28
N VAL A 74 -0.71 -11.35 9.70
CA VAL A 74 -1.49 -12.55 10.02
C VAL A 74 -1.29 -12.92 11.48
N ASP A 75 -2.36 -12.97 12.27
CA ASP A 75 -2.31 -13.17 13.71
C ASP A 75 -1.66 -14.50 14.09
N ALA A 76 -2.01 -15.57 13.41
CA ALA A 76 -1.46 -16.91 13.64
C ALA A 76 0.06 -17.01 13.39
N LEU A 77 0.64 -16.03 12.69
CA LEU A 77 2.07 -15.94 12.41
C LEU A 77 2.75 -14.78 13.16
N GLY A 78 2.12 -14.28 14.24
CA GLY A 78 2.68 -13.17 15.04
C GLY A 78 2.83 -11.87 14.26
N GLY A 79 1.95 -11.62 13.29
CA GLY A 79 1.97 -10.43 12.42
C GLY A 79 2.83 -10.57 11.17
N GLN A 80 3.46 -11.72 10.93
CA GLN A 80 4.16 -11.94 9.65
C GLN A 80 3.15 -12.07 8.50
N PRO A 81 3.53 -11.71 7.26
CA PRO A 81 4.82 -11.19 6.80
C PRO A 81 5.14 -9.74 7.21
N GLY A 82 4.12 -8.91 7.55
CA GLY A 82 4.31 -7.55 8.04
C GLY A 82 5.08 -6.67 7.05
N LEU A 83 6.09 -5.96 7.53
CA LEU A 83 6.99 -5.11 6.72
C LEU A 83 7.72 -5.87 5.60
N HIS A 84 7.76 -7.18 5.68
CA HIS A 84 8.42 -8.03 4.69
C HIS A 84 7.45 -8.56 3.63
N SER A 85 6.20 -8.07 3.56
CA SER A 85 5.16 -8.59 2.65
C SER A 85 5.63 -8.69 1.21
N ALA A 86 6.26 -7.66 0.66
CA ALA A 86 6.75 -7.66 -0.72
C ALA A 86 8.01 -8.50 -0.94
N ARG A 87 8.74 -8.83 0.12
CA ARG A 87 10.01 -9.60 0.11
C ARG A 87 9.97 -10.82 1.04
N TYR A 88 8.79 -11.38 1.26
CA TYR A 88 8.59 -12.54 2.15
C TYR A 88 9.31 -13.80 1.64
N VAL A 89 9.42 -13.92 0.32
CA VAL A 89 10.32 -14.87 -0.34
C VAL A 89 11.58 -14.12 -0.75
N THR A 90 12.75 -14.58 -0.28
CA THR A 90 14.03 -13.86 -0.43
C THR A 90 14.77 -14.20 -1.73
N ARG A 91 14.30 -15.17 -2.52
CA ARG A 91 14.95 -15.51 -3.80
C ARG A 91 14.71 -14.39 -4.83
N PRO A 92 15.68 -14.15 -5.73
CA PRO A 92 15.47 -13.29 -6.88
C PRO A 92 14.25 -13.72 -7.71
N GLU A 93 13.55 -12.74 -8.30
CA GLU A 93 12.38 -12.97 -9.19
C GLU A 93 11.20 -13.69 -8.53
N ALA A 94 11.10 -13.71 -7.19
CA ALA A 94 9.96 -14.27 -6.50
C ALA A 94 8.67 -13.55 -6.90
N THR A 95 7.67 -14.33 -7.31
CA THR A 95 6.35 -13.84 -7.72
C THR A 95 5.42 -13.66 -6.53
N ASP A 96 4.28 -13.00 -6.74
CA ASP A 96 3.21 -12.93 -5.75
C ASP A 96 2.65 -14.34 -5.41
N ALA A 97 2.59 -15.24 -6.40
CA ALA A 97 2.19 -16.63 -6.17
C ALA A 97 3.14 -17.36 -5.21
N ASP A 98 4.45 -17.16 -5.37
CA ASP A 98 5.44 -17.76 -4.46
C ASP A 98 5.27 -17.26 -3.02
N ARG A 99 4.97 -15.97 -2.86
CA ARG A 99 4.74 -15.36 -1.54
C ARG A 99 3.46 -15.90 -0.90
N ARG A 100 2.38 -16.07 -1.68
CA ARG A 100 1.13 -16.67 -1.20
C ARG A 100 1.32 -18.12 -0.81
N GLN A 101 2.00 -18.89 -1.64
CA GLN A 101 2.32 -20.28 -1.35
C GLN A 101 3.10 -20.41 -0.02
N LEU A 102 4.18 -19.67 0.16
CA LEU A 102 4.96 -19.68 1.40
C LEU A 102 4.11 -19.29 2.62
N LEU A 103 3.21 -18.32 2.47
CA LEU A 103 2.32 -17.93 3.56
C LEU A 103 1.39 -19.08 3.95
N LEU A 104 0.78 -19.74 2.97
CA LEU A 104 -0.13 -20.88 3.20
C LEU A 104 0.61 -22.07 3.82
N GLU A 105 1.82 -22.39 3.35
CA GLU A 105 2.68 -23.41 3.95
C GLU A 105 2.96 -23.14 5.44
N ARG A 106 3.23 -21.88 5.81
CA ARG A 106 3.46 -21.49 7.22
C ARG A 106 2.19 -21.52 8.08
N LEU A 107 1.02 -21.45 7.45
CA LEU A 107 -0.27 -21.54 8.13
C LEU A 107 -0.76 -23.00 8.28
N GLU A 108 -0.12 -23.96 7.63
CA GLU A 108 -0.45 -25.37 7.82
C GLU A 108 -0.36 -25.78 9.29
N GLY A 109 -1.39 -26.45 9.79
CA GLY A 109 -1.47 -26.86 11.21
C GLY A 109 -1.87 -25.75 12.18
N GLN A 110 -1.97 -24.49 11.76
CA GLN A 110 -2.48 -23.41 12.61
C GLN A 110 -4.00 -23.47 12.72
N PRO A 111 -4.58 -23.16 13.89
CA PRO A 111 -6.04 -23.15 14.07
C PRO A 111 -6.69 -22.04 13.23
N LYS A 112 -7.81 -22.38 12.58
CA LYS A 112 -8.66 -21.43 11.85
C LYS A 112 -9.69 -20.78 12.79
N PRO A 113 -10.23 -19.57 12.44
CA PRO A 113 -9.92 -18.78 11.23
C PRO A 113 -8.55 -18.12 11.30
N TRP A 114 -7.87 -18.01 10.17
CA TRP A 114 -6.59 -17.31 10.08
C TRP A 114 -6.83 -15.81 9.92
N ARG A 115 -7.10 -15.13 11.01
CA ARG A 115 -7.35 -13.69 11.01
C ARG A 115 -6.14 -12.93 10.51
N ALA A 116 -6.40 -11.94 9.68
CA ALA A 116 -5.38 -11.13 9.06
C ALA A 116 -5.87 -9.71 8.82
N ARG A 117 -4.94 -8.79 8.60
CA ARG A 117 -5.27 -7.44 8.14
C ARG A 117 -4.25 -6.96 7.13
N PHE A 118 -4.73 -6.21 6.16
CA PHE A 118 -3.89 -5.31 5.42
C PHE A 118 -3.79 -3.98 6.15
N ARG A 119 -2.58 -3.46 6.24
CA ARG A 119 -2.28 -2.15 6.82
C ARG A 119 -1.54 -1.29 5.80
N CYS A 120 -1.90 -0.02 5.73
CA CYS A 120 -1.23 0.97 4.88
C CYS A 120 -1.01 2.25 5.67
N TRP A 121 0.19 2.78 5.58
CA TRP A 121 0.50 4.14 5.99
C TRP A 121 0.81 4.98 4.76
N VAL A 122 0.21 6.16 4.70
CA VAL A 122 0.46 7.18 3.69
C VAL A 122 1.16 8.36 4.35
N ALA A 123 2.28 8.76 3.77
CA ALA A 123 2.97 9.99 4.12
C ALA A 123 2.67 11.05 3.04
N VAL A 124 2.20 12.21 3.46
CA VAL A 124 2.14 13.43 2.66
C VAL A 124 3.31 14.30 3.08
N VAL A 125 4.23 14.53 2.16
CA VAL A 125 5.50 15.24 2.44
C VAL A 125 5.60 16.46 1.54
N ALA A 126 5.82 17.62 2.15
CA ALA A 126 6.08 18.86 1.45
C ALA A 126 7.58 19.01 1.12
N PRO A 127 7.95 19.80 0.10
CA PRO A 127 9.36 20.00 -0.27
C PRO A 127 10.23 20.61 0.85
N ASP A 128 9.62 21.30 1.79
CA ASP A 128 10.30 21.89 2.96
C ASP A 128 10.50 20.90 4.13
N GLY A 129 10.09 19.62 3.93
CA GLY A 129 10.26 18.55 4.91
C GLY A 129 9.08 18.38 5.87
N ARG A 130 8.08 19.26 5.87
CA ARG A 130 6.86 19.02 6.65
C ARG A 130 6.19 17.73 6.21
N THR A 131 5.85 16.88 7.18
CA THR A 131 5.29 15.55 6.91
C THR A 131 4.03 15.33 7.75
N GLN A 132 3.01 14.77 7.13
CA GLN A 132 1.80 14.29 7.78
C GLN A 132 1.58 12.83 7.42
N LEU A 133 1.00 12.08 8.33
CA LEU A 133 0.77 10.65 8.19
C LEU A 133 -0.71 10.33 8.32
N ALA A 134 -1.15 9.34 7.54
CA ALA A 134 -2.48 8.77 7.63
C ALA A 134 -2.40 7.25 7.55
N GLU A 135 -3.26 6.56 8.30
CA GLU A 135 -3.33 5.11 8.34
C GLU A 135 -4.65 4.60 7.77
N GLY A 136 -4.59 3.43 7.18
CA GLY A 136 -5.78 2.66 6.83
C GLY A 136 -5.56 1.18 7.05
N VAL A 137 -6.57 0.52 7.62
CA VAL A 137 -6.56 -0.91 7.91
C VAL A 137 -7.79 -1.55 7.29
N CYS A 138 -7.61 -2.74 6.73
CA CYS A 138 -8.70 -3.60 6.25
C CYS A 138 -8.55 -4.96 6.91
N GLU A 139 -9.48 -5.29 7.81
CA GLU A 139 -9.53 -6.58 8.49
C GLU A 139 -10.09 -7.66 7.54
N GLY A 140 -9.65 -8.90 7.73
CA GLY A 140 -10.07 -10.03 6.94
C GLY A 140 -9.49 -11.34 7.46
N GLU A 141 -9.52 -12.36 6.61
CA GLU A 141 -9.04 -13.70 6.91
C GLU A 141 -8.25 -14.26 5.73
N ILE A 142 -7.25 -15.09 6.01
CA ILE A 142 -6.58 -15.86 4.97
C ILE A 142 -7.37 -17.14 4.68
N ILE A 143 -7.61 -17.41 3.41
CA ILE A 143 -8.22 -18.62 2.90
C ILE A 143 -7.22 -19.45 2.11
N PRO A 144 -7.29 -20.80 2.15
CA PRO A 144 -6.31 -21.65 1.48
C PRO A 144 -6.49 -21.68 -0.05
N GLU A 145 -7.68 -21.39 -0.57
CA GLU A 145 -7.96 -21.38 -2.01
C GLU A 145 -7.87 -19.96 -2.56
N GLU A 146 -7.12 -19.79 -3.64
CA GLU A 146 -7.09 -18.53 -4.37
C GLU A 146 -8.42 -18.27 -5.08
N ARG A 147 -8.98 -17.06 -4.91
CA ARG A 147 -10.23 -16.63 -5.57
C ARG A 147 -10.02 -15.27 -6.24
N GLY A 148 -10.62 -15.10 -7.42
CA GLY A 148 -10.54 -13.86 -8.17
C GLY A 148 -9.23 -13.69 -8.94
N GLN A 149 -9.15 -12.64 -9.76
CA GLN A 149 -8.01 -12.36 -10.63
C GLN A 149 -7.60 -10.87 -10.62
N ASN A 150 -8.32 -10.04 -9.84
CA ASN A 150 -8.01 -8.62 -9.73
C ASN A 150 -6.95 -8.37 -8.64
N GLY A 151 -6.36 -7.18 -8.69
CA GLY A 151 -5.41 -6.74 -7.68
C GLY A 151 -4.02 -7.38 -7.84
N PHE A 152 -3.31 -7.55 -6.73
CA PHE A 152 -1.93 -8.05 -6.68
C PHE A 152 -1.58 -8.61 -5.29
N GLY A 153 -0.38 -9.15 -5.14
CA GLY A 153 0.12 -9.61 -3.85
C GLY A 153 -0.70 -10.76 -3.27
N TYR A 154 -1.25 -10.53 -2.10
CA TYR A 154 -2.02 -11.51 -1.34
C TYR A 154 -3.54 -11.41 -1.54
N ASP A 155 -4.01 -10.52 -2.42
CA ASP A 155 -5.44 -10.29 -2.66
C ASP A 155 -6.25 -11.57 -2.94
N PRO A 156 -5.75 -12.57 -3.71
CA PRO A 156 -6.50 -13.79 -4.00
C PRO A 156 -6.80 -14.67 -2.79
N ILE A 157 -6.00 -14.59 -1.73
CA ILE A 157 -6.17 -15.39 -0.51
C ILE A 157 -6.65 -14.57 0.68
N PHE A 158 -6.94 -13.27 0.49
CA PHE A 158 -7.45 -12.40 1.55
C PHE A 158 -8.95 -12.24 1.44
N LEU A 159 -9.69 -12.95 2.29
CA LEU A 159 -11.15 -12.91 2.37
C LEU A 159 -11.63 -11.69 3.15
N ILE A 160 -12.67 -11.04 2.64
CA ILE A 160 -13.48 -10.05 3.38
C ILE A 160 -14.72 -10.78 3.90
N PRO A 161 -14.80 -11.14 5.19
CA PRO A 161 -15.85 -12.00 5.71
C PRO A 161 -17.27 -11.46 5.48
N GLU A 162 -17.44 -10.12 5.63
CA GLU A 162 -18.74 -9.47 5.46
C GLU A 162 -19.29 -9.56 4.03
N LEU A 163 -18.40 -9.75 3.04
CA LEU A 163 -18.78 -9.89 1.63
C LEU A 163 -18.74 -11.33 1.15
N GLY A 164 -18.12 -12.24 1.89
CA GLY A 164 -17.85 -13.61 1.46
C GLY A 164 -16.96 -13.71 0.22
N LYS A 165 -16.21 -12.63 -0.12
CA LYS A 165 -15.37 -12.49 -1.30
C LYS A 165 -13.92 -12.27 -0.91
N SER A 166 -12.99 -12.78 -1.73
CA SER A 166 -11.61 -12.36 -1.63
C SER A 166 -11.43 -10.93 -2.15
N MET A 167 -10.34 -10.27 -1.76
CA MET A 167 -9.99 -8.95 -2.26
C MET A 167 -9.83 -8.95 -3.79
N ALA A 168 -9.37 -10.07 -4.38
CA ALA A 168 -9.21 -10.22 -5.82
C ALA A 168 -10.51 -10.50 -6.59
N GLU A 169 -11.62 -10.78 -5.90
CA GLU A 169 -12.96 -10.88 -6.51
C GLU A 169 -13.70 -9.53 -6.56
N LEU A 170 -13.12 -8.49 -5.95
CA LEU A 170 -13.72 -7.16 -5.93
C LEU A 170 -13.37 -6.39 -7.21
N SER A 171 -14.31 -5.58 -7.69
CA SER A 171 -14.00 -4.57 -8.69
C SER A 171 -13.11 -3.47 -8.08
N MET A 172 -12.43 -2.69 -8.93
CA MET A 172 -11.64 -1.54 -8.46
C MET A 172 -12.50 -0.57 -7.65
N GLU A 173 -13.73 -0.30 -8.08
CA GLU A 173 -14.66 0.56 -7.36
C GLU A 173 -14.99 0.01 -5.96
N GLN A 174 -15.28 -1.29 -5.84
CA GLN A 174 -15.52 -1.92 -4.55
C GLN A 174 -14.27 -1.86 -3.65
N LYS A 175 -13.09 -2.17 -4.21
CA LYS A 175 -11.82 -2.13 -3.50
C LYS A 175 -11.50 -0.72 -3.00
N ASN A 176 -11.78 0.31 -3.80
CA ASN A 176 -11.56 1.73 -3.44
C ASN A 176 -12.48 2.23 -2.31
N ARG A 177 -13.53 1.49 -1.95
CA ARG A 177 -14.40 1.84 -0.82
C ARG A 177 -13.94 1.24 0.52
N LEU A 178 -13.19 0.13 0.52
CA LEU A 178 -12.97 -0.65 1.73
C LEU A 178 -11.49 -1.00 2.01
N SER A 179 -10.62 -0.97 1.00
CA SER A 179 -9.25 -1.42 1.17
C SER A 179 -8.44 -0.54 2.14
N HIS A 180 -7.41 -1.11 2.71
CA HIS A 180 -6.45 -0.42 3.58
C HIS A 180 -5.88 0.85 2.92
N ARG A 181 -5.46 0.75 1.64
CA ARG A 181 -4.92 1.89 0.89
C ARG A 181 -5.98 2.96 0.64
N ALA A 182 -7.20 2.56 0.28
CA ALA A 182 -8.29 3.50 0.10
C ALA A 182 -8.57 4.30 1.38
N ARG A 183 -8.64 3.62 2.52
CA ARG A 183 -8.84 4.26 3.84
C ARG A 183 -7.68 5.21 4.19
N ALA A 184 -6.43 4.78 4.00
CA ALA A 184 -5.27 5.62 4.25
C ALA A 184 -5.24 6.87 3.36
N VAL A 185 -5.51 6.72 2.06
CA VAL A 185 -5.57 7.84 1.12
C VAL A 185 -6.72 8.78 1.46
N GLN A 186 -7.92 8.26 1.78
CA GLN A 186 -9.05 9.10 2.19
C GLN A 186 -8.74 9.93 3.44
N ALA A 187 -8.06 9.33 4.43
CA ALA A 187 -7.61 10.04 5.61
C ALA A 187 -6.49 11.06 5.33
N ALA A 188 -5.67 10.82 4.29
CA ALA A 188 -4.60 11.71 3.87
C ALA A 188 -5.09 12.92 3.04
N LEU A 189 -6.28 12.85 2.42
CA LEU A 189 -6.77 13.89 1.52
C LEU A 189 -6.83 15.30 2.13
N PRO A 190 -7.39 15.50 3.34
CA PRO A 190 -7.40 16.83 3.96
C PRO A 190 -5.99 17.38 4.22
N LEU A 191 -5.05 16.49 4.53
CA LEU A 191 -3.64 16.84 4.76
C LEU A 191 -2.97 17.27 3.47
N LEU A 192 -3.26 16.56 2.39
CA LEU A 192 -2.76 16.86 1.04
C LEU A 192 -3.29 18.19 0.54
N GLU A 193 -4.59 18.44 0.64
CA GLU A 193 -5.24 19.69 0.23
C GLU A 193 -4.66 20.90 0.97
N LYS A 194 -4.42 20.76 2.28
CA LYS A 194 -3.76 21.79 3.08
C LYS A 194 -2.37 22.12 2.55
N TYR A 195 -1.52 21.13 2.30
CA TYR A 195 -0.17 21.37 1.80
C TYR A 195 -0.17 21.99 0.40
N LEU A 196 -1.09 21.56 -0.46
CA LEU A 196 -1.20 22.15 -1.79
C LEU A 196 -1.60 23.64 -1.76
N THR A 197 -2.43 24.04 -0.78
CA THR A 197 -2.78 25.46 -0.59
C THR A 197 -1.58 26.27 -0.11
N ASP A 198 -0.74 25.70 0.76
CA ASP A 198 0.44 26.37 1.31
C ASP A 198 1.55 26.58 0.25
N PHE A 199 1.57 25.78 -0.83
CA PHE A 199 2.62 25.78 -1.87
C PHE A 199 2.11 26.21 -3.27
N SER A 200 0.94 26.85 -3.35
CA SER A 200 0.31 27.31 -4.60
C SER A 200 0.67 28.76 -4.99
#